data_b833c30cf25f716e970baee08b773f43
#
_entry.id   b833c30cf25f716e970baee08b773f43
#
_cell.length_a   1.000
_cell.length_b   1.000
_cell.length_c   1.000
_cell.angle_alpha   90.00
_cell.angle_beta   90.00
_cell.angle_gamma   90.00
#
_symmetry.space_group_name_H-M   'P 1'
#
loop_
_entity.id
_entity.type
_entity.pdbx_description
1 polymer ?
#
loop_
_entity_poly.entity_id
_entity_poly.type
_entity_poly.pdbx_seq_one_letter_code
_entity_poly.pdbx_strand_id
1 'polypeptide(L)' 'MNLIGKKVVVTGGAGFIGSHLVDALVGNGAKVVIIDDLSGSSMDNVNKDAVFYKMN' A
#
# COMPACT_ATOMS: atom_id res chain seq x y z
N MET A 1 -2.94 -14.77 9.12
CA MET A 1 -4.20 -14.02 8.89
C MET A 1 -4.60 -14.18 7.44
N ASN A 2 -5.88 -14.36 7.15
CA ASN A 2 -6.37 -14.52 5.79
C ASN A 2 -7.22 -13.31 5.43
N LEU A 3 -6.76 -12.53 4.44
CA LEU A 3 -7.44 -11.33 3.98
C LEU A 3 -7.94 -11.44 2.53
N ILE A 4 -8.02 -12.66 2.02
CA ILE A 4 -8.51 -12.88 0.66
C ILE A 4 -9.93 -12.30 0.51
N GLY A 5 -10.12 -11.49 -0.53
CA GLY A 5 -11.39 -10.81 -0.79
C GLY A 5 -11.59 -9.50 -0.03
N LYS A 6 -10.68 -9.14 0.87
CA LYS A 6 -10.74 -7.87 1.57
C LYS A 6 -10.08 -6.77 0.75
N LYS A 7 -10.69 -5.59 0.76
CA LYS A 7 -10.11 -4.40 0.14
C LYS A 7 -9.69 -3.43 1.24
N VAL A 8 -8.44 -2.99 1.20
CA VAL A 8 -7.87 -2.10 2.21
C VAL A 8 -7.28 -0.88 1.53
N VAL A 9 -7.62 0.30 2.03
CA VAL A 9 -7.05 1.56 1.55
C VAL A 9 -6.01 2.02 2.58
N VAL A 10 -4.80 2.30 2.10
CA VAL A 10 -3.70 2.75 2.95
C VAL A 10 -3.24 4.12 2.46
N THR A 11 -3.37 5.14 3.31
CA THR A 11 -2.79 6.45 3.02
C THR A 11 -1.34 6.45 3.49
N GLY A 12 -0.46 7.05 2.69
CA GLY A 12 0.97 7.04 3.00
C GLY A 12 1.64 5.69 2.76
N GLY A 13 1.04 4.83 1.92
CA GLY A 13 1.56 3.47 1.68
C GLY A 13 2.86 3.41 0.90
N ALA A 14 3.34 4.56 0.38
CA ALA A 14 4.66 4.63 -0.27
C ALA A 14 5.76 5.05 0.71
N GLY A 15 5.42 5.41 1.95
CA GLY A 15 6.39 5.70 2.99
C GLY A 15 7.01 4.42 3.55
N PHE A 16 8.09 4.56 4.35
CA PHE A 16 8.83 3.41 4.86
C PHE A 16 7.94 2.49 5.70
N ILE A 17 7.26 3.05 6.70
CA ILE A 17 6.40 2.26 7.60
C ILE A 17 5.16 1.76 6.86
N GLY A 18 4.54 2.64 6.07
CA GLY A 18 3.34 2.28 5.30
C GLY A 18 3.61 1.18 4.29
N SER A 19 4.79 1.17 3.66
CA SER A 19 5.15 0.14 2.69
C SER A 19 5.26 -1.24 3.35
N HIS A 20 5.78 -1.30 4.57
CA HIS A 20 5.83 -2.58 5.31
C HIS A 20 4.44 -3.08 5.66
N LEU A 21 3.53 -2.17 6.03
CA LEU A 21 2.15 -2.54 6.30
C LEU A 21 1.48 -3.08 5.03
N VAL A 22 1.68 -2.39 3.91
CA VAL A 22 1.12 -2.82 2.63
C VAL A 22 1.63 -4.22 2.25
N ASP A 23 2.93 -4.45 2.40
CA ASP A 23 3.52 -5.75 2.09
C ASP A 23 2.87 -6.87 2.92
N ALA A 24 2.64 -6.62 4.19
CA ALA A 24 2.00 -7.60 5.06
C ALA A 24 0.54 -7.86 4.63
N LEU A 25 -0.20 -6.81 4.28
CA LEU A 25 -1.58 -6.94 3.84
C LEU A 25 -1.67 -7.71 2.51
N VAL A 26 -0.82 -7.38 1.56
CA VAL A 26 -0.77 -8.08 0.27
C VAL A 26 -0.38 -9.54 0.49
N GLY A 27 0.59 -9.80 1.35
CA GLY A 27 1.02 -11.15 1.66
C GLY A 27 -0.07 -12.00 2.29
N ASN A 28 -1.07 -11.39 2.91
CA ASN A 28 -2.22 -12.07 3.49
C ASN A 28 -3.44 -12.13 2.55
N GLY A 29 -3.27 -11.70 1.31
CA GLY A 29 -4.30 -11.84 0.28
C GLY A 29 -5.20 -10.63 0.07
N ALA A 30 -4.97 -9.52 0.78
CA ALA A 30 -5.79 -8.33 0.63
C ALA A 30 -5.56 -7.66 -0.73
N LYS A 31 -6.61 -7.01 -1.24
CA LYS A 31 -6.48 -6.06 -2.33
C LYS A 31 -6.21 -4.70 -1.72
N VAL A 32 -5.01 -4.18 -1.93
CA VAL A 32 -4.57 -2.95 -1.28
C VAL A 32 -4.56 -1.80 -2.29
N VAL A 33 -5.14 -0.68 -1.88
CA VAL A 33 -5.10 0.57 -2.63
C VAL A 33 -4.28 1.56 -1.80
N ILE A 34 -3.25 2.12 -2.42
CA ILE A 34 -2.36 3.08 -1.77
C ILE A 34 -2.70 4.48 -2.28
N ILE A 35 -2.87 5.41 -1.36
CA ILE A 35 -3.04 6.83 -1.69
C ILE A 35 -1.89 7.59 -1.04
N ASP A 36 -1.08 8.27 -1.84
CA ASP A 36 0.09 8.98 -1.34
C ASP A 36 0.41 10.12 -2.31
N ASP A 37 0.87 11.25 -1.81
CA ASP A 37 1.29 12.37 -2.64
C ASP A 37 2.78 12.33 -3.00
N LEU A 38 3.51 11.37 -2.43
CA LEU A 38 4.94 11.18 -2.63
C LEU A 38 5.82 12.32 -2.08
N SER A 39 5.27 13.19 -1.23
CA SER A 39 6.03 14.32 -0.69
C SER A 39 7.14 13.88 0.26
N GLY A 40 6.94 12.77 0.97
CA GLY A 40 7.93 12.22 1.89
C GLY A 40 8.25 10.77 1.63
N SER A 41 8.03 10.29 0.41
CA SER A 41 8.11 8.87 0.09
C SER A 41 8.56 8.67 -1.36
N SER A 42 8.73 7.41 -1.75
CA SER A 42 9.28 7.06 -3.05
C SER A 42 8.47 5.95 -3.70
N MET A 43 8.31 6.02 -5.01
CA MET A 43 7.70 4.93 -5.79
C MET A 43 8.45 3.60 -5.61
N ASP A 44 9.72 3.64 -5.25
CA ASP A 44 10.50 2.43 -5.00
C ASP A 44 9.95 1.62 -3.83
N ASN A 45 9.21 2.27 -2.93
CA ASN A 45 8.60 1.62 -1.78
C ASN A 45 7.21 1.06 -2.08
N VAL A 46 6.65 1.34 -3.24
CA VAL A 46 5.28 0.92 -3.57
C VAL A 46 5.28 -0.56 -3.94
N ASN A 47 4.44 -1.33 -3.26
CA ASN A 47 4.26 -2.75 -3.59
C ASN A 47 3.58 -2.86 -4.97
N LYS A 48 4.20 -3.62 -5.88
CA LYS A 48 3.71 -3.72 -7.25
C LYS A 48 2.40 -4.49 -7.37
N ASP A 49 2.01 -5.22 -6.34
CA ASP A 49 0.72 -5.92 -6.32
C ASP A 49 -0.40 -5.07 -5.72
N ALA A 50 -0.10 -3.86 -5.28
CA ALA A 50 -1.10 -2.90 -4.81
C ALA A 50 -1.43 -1.91 -5.94
N VAL A 51 -2.62 -1.32 -5.84
CA VAL A 51 -3.03 -0.24 -6.74
C VAL A 51 -2.58 1.09 -6.13
N PHE A 52 -1.93 1.92 -6.90
CA PHE A 52 -1.39 3.18 -6.41
C PHE A 52 -2.06 4.37 -7.06
N TYR A 53 -2.47 5.33 -6.24
CA TYR A 53 -2.97 6.63 -6.70
C TYR A 53 -2.13 7.73 -6.06
N LYS A 54 -1.52 8.59 -6.90
CA LYS A 54 -0.83 9.78 -6.42
C LYS A 54 -1.85 10.89 -6.22
N MET A 55 -2.09 11.25 -4.96
CA MET A 55 -3.09 12.26 -4.60
C MET A 55 -2.61 13.08 -3.41
N ASN A 56 -2.91 14.36 -3.44
CA ASN A 56 -2.63 15.25 -2.31
C ASN A 56 -3.77 15.18 -1.29
#